data_c7ff9448b8d72d5096278ceadd2fb87d
#
_entry.id   c7ff9448b8d72d5096278ceadd2fb87d
#
_cell.length_a   1.000
_cell.length_b   1.000
_cell.length_c   1.000
_cell.angle_alpha   90.00
_cell.angle_beta   90.00
_cell.angle_gamma   90.00
#
_symmetry.space_group_name_H-M   'P 1'
#
loop_
_entity.id
_entity.type
_entity.pdbx_description
1 polymer ?
#
loop_
_entity_poly.entity_id
_entity_poly.type
_entity_poly.pdbx_seq_one_letter_code
_entity_poly.pdbx_strand_id
1 'polypeptide(L)'
;MERFASGRKQNYYGKADVIVYRLNRNGSAPEGCCPVFGANVKMLLYGDAFWPTYTTGDNTNLVATDSMKNFIQRETANFPGYDLESFCDFLARKFMATYPHTGGIQLSAKQVPYTGVAEGTVAFAPSGPDTASACVELRRNGDALESMEASSGIHGFRLLRLGGSAFQGFLRDQYTTLPDIHNRPLHMWLDLDWDYVTPVAFLSQGQVAAGVRRMVHEVFHSFESGSIQQVIYQLGTKMLAEIPAISEIHLEANNRTWDTIVERGDQLGVYTDARPPYGCLGLTLRR
;
A
#
# COMPACT_ATOMS: atom_id res chain seq x y z
N MET A 1 4.54 -7.36 -4.42
CA MET A 1 4.65 -8.71 -3.78
C MET A 1 4.05 -8.57 -2.39
N GLU A 2 2.95 -9.27 -2.08
CA GLU A 2 2.35 -9.14 -0.74
C GLU A 2 3.33 -9.70 0.28
N ARG A 3 3.83 -8.87 1.21
CA ARG A 3 4.59 -9.34 2.37
C ARG A 3 3.65 -10.16 3.25
N PHE A 4 3.95 -11.43 3.42
CA PHE A 4 3.36 -12.22 4.49
C PHE A 4 4.16 -11.98 5.77
N ALA A 5 3.46 -11.79 6.88
CA ALA A 5 4.03 -11.72 8.21
C ALA A 5 5.10 -12.81 8.45
N SER A 6 6.11 -12.47 9.20
CA SER A 6 7.27 -13.30 9.53
C SER A 6 6.85 -14.67 10.08
N GLY A 7 6.97 -15.70 9.27
CA GLY A 7 6.73 -17.07 9.62
C GLY A 7 5.65 -17.74 8.75
N ARG A 8 5.95 -18.95 8.25
CA ARG A 8 4.96 -19.76 7.54
C ARG A 8 3.91 -20.23 8.53
N LYS A 9 2.65 -19.81 8.35
CA LYS A 9 1.51 -20.37 9.09
C LYS A 9 1.33 -21.83 8.67
N GLN A 10 1.09 -22.71 9.62
CA GLN A 10 0.89 -24.14 9.34
C GLN A 10 -0.34 -24.37 8.47
N ASN A 11 -1.42 -23.62 8.75
CA ASN A 11 -2.64 -23.61 7.96
C ASN A 11 -3.22 -22.19 7.90
N TYR A 12 -3.88 -21.87 6.84
CA TYR A 12 -4.75 -20.69 6.73
C TYR A 12 -5.77 -20.92 5.60
N TYR A 13 -6.90 -20.27 5.73
CA TYR A 13 -7.89 -20.19 4.66
C TYR A 13 -8.63 -18.86 4.75
N GLY A 14 -9.35 -18.46 3.71
CA GLY A 14 -10.05 -17.19 3.77
C GLY A 14 -10.75 -16.78 2.50
N LYS A 15 -11.08 -15.51 2.42
CA LYS A 15 -11.75 -14.87 1.30
C LYS A 15 -10.96 -13.67 0.82
N ALA A 16 -10.75 -13.56 -0.47
CA ALA A 16 -10.10 -12.43 -1.12
C ALA A 16 -11.05 -11.75 -2.11
N ASP A 17 -10.63 -10.55 -2.57
CA ASP A 17 -11.33 -9.74 -3.57
C ASP A 17 -12.78 -9.40 -3.19
N VAL A 18 -13.00 -9.10 -1.90
CA VAL A 18 -14.29 -8.61 -1.42
C VAL A 18 -14.29 -7.09 -1.54
N ILE A 19 -14.84 -6.58 -2.64
CA ILE A 19 -14.96 -5.15 -2.88
C ILE A 19 -16.22 -4.63 -2.19
N VAL A 20 -16.06 -3.56 -1.41
CA VAL A 20 -17.14 -2.87 -0.70
C VAL A 20 -17.07 -1.37 -0.95
N TYR A 21 -18.23 -0.74 -1.00
CA TYR A 21 -18.39 0.72 -1.04
C TYR A 21 -19.36 1.13 0.05
N ARG A 22 -18.96 2.10 0.89
CA ARG A 22 -19.85 2.81 1.79
C ARG A 22 -19.99 4.24 1.29
N LEU A 23 -21.22 4.64 1.01
CA LEU A 23 -21.54 5.92 0.41
C LEU A 23 -22.32 6.79 1.42
N ASN A 24 -21.80 7.96 1.76
CA ASN A 24 -22.57 8.99 2.42
C ASN A 24 -23.41 9.74 1.38
N ARG A 25 -24.65 9.29 1.17
CA ARG A 25 -25.50 9.70 0.04
C ARG A 25 -25.88 11.19 0.04
N ASN A 26 -25.72 11.89 1.16
CA ASN A 26 -25.85 13.35 1.24
C ASN A 26 -24.58 14.11 0.83
N GLY A 27 -23.51 13.39 0.43
CA GLY A 27 -22.22 13.98 0.05
C GLY A 27 -21.36 14.48 1.21
N SER A 28 -21.78 14.29 2.47
CA SER A 28 -21.02 14.75 3.63
C SER A 28 -19.92 13.77 4.05
N ALA A 29 -18.79 14.31 4.44
CA ALA A 29 -17.69 13.59 5.10
C ALA A 29 -16.92 14.56 5.99
N PRO A 30 -16.16 14.09 6.99
CA PRO A 30 -15.22 14.92 7.73
C PRO A 30 -14.22 15.60 6.79
N GLU A 31 -13.64 16.71 7.25
CA GLU A 31 -12.62 17.43 6.49
C GLU A 31 -11.47 16.50 6.06
N GLY A 32 -11.05 16.59 4.80
CA GLY A 32 -10.03 15.74 4.22
C GLY A 32 -10.47 14.30 3.89
N CYS A 33 -11.72 13.91 4.15
CA CYS A 33 -12.28 12.60 3.83
C CYS A 33 -13.18 12.64 2.59
N CYS A 34 -13.24 11.52 1.87
CA CYS A 34 -14.16 11.36 0.75
C CYS A 34 -15.47 10.72 1.24
N PRO A 35 -16.65 11.22 0.82
CA PRO A 35 -17.95 10.58 1.12
C PRO A 35 -18.09 9.18 0.55
N VAL A 36 -17.24 8.80 -0.41
CA VAL A 36 -17.12 7.46 -0.99
C VAL A 36 -15.95 6.75 -0.32
N PHE A 37 -16.23 5.81 0.57
CA PHE A 37 -15.24 4.90 1.12
C PHE A 37 -15.30 3.58 0.35
N GLY A 38 -14.23 3.27 -0.41
CA GLY A 38 -14.11 2.03 -1.18
C GLY A 38 -12.90 1.21 -0.74
N ALA A 39 -13.09 -0.10 -0.55
CA ALA A 39 -12.02 -1.01 -0.17
C ALA A 39 -12.18 -2.38 -0.85
N ASN A 40 -11.06 -2.96 -1.27
CA ASN A 40 -10.96 -4.37 -1.66
C ASN A 40 -10.30 -5.14 -0.52
N VAL A 41 -11.03 -6.06 0.09
CA VAL A 41 -10.67 -6.73 1.35
C VAL A 41 -10.28 -8.18 1.10
N LYS A 42 -9.20 -8.61 1.77
CA LYS A 42 -8.78 -10.01 1.92
C LYS A 42 -8.72 -10.35 3.39
N MET A 43 -9.38 -11.44 3.77
CA MET A 43 -9.43 -11.98 5.13
C MET A 43 -8.89 -13.39 5.14
N LEU A 44 -7.89 -13.66 5.97
CA LEU A 44 -7.31 -14.97 6.19
C LEU A 44 -7.46 -15.34 7.66
N LEU A 45 -7.97 -16.54 7.92
CA LEU A 45 -8.10 -17.11 9.26
C LEU A 45 -7.11 -18.26 9.43
N TYR A 46 -6.63 -18.44 10.65
CA TYR A 46 -5.74 -19.55 11.01
C TYR A 46 -5.94 -19.97 12.46
N GLY A 47 -5.46 -21.17 12.80
CA GLY A 47 -5.54 -21.73 14.13
C GLY A 47 -5.88 -23.21 14.11
N ASP A 48 -5.63 -23.87 15.24
CA ASP A 48 -5.75 -25.33 15.39
C ASP A 48 -7.21 -25.83 15.24
N ALA A 49 -8.19 -24.97 15.58
CA ALA A 49 -9.61 -25.31 15.42
C ALA A 49 -10.00 -25.67 13.97
N PHE A 50 -9.23 -25.20 12.99
CA PHE A 50 -9.47 -25.46 11.56
C PHE A 50 -8.67 -26.66 11.02
N TRP A 51 -7.77 -27.24 11.81
CA TRP A 51 -6.93 -28.35 11.38
C TRP A 51 -7.71 -29.60 10.96
N PRO A 52 -8.80 -30.00 11.64
CA PRO A 52 -9.62 -31.15 11.22
C PRO A 52 -10.18 -31.06 9.80
N THR A 53 -10.45 -29.82 9.30
CA THR A 53 -10.88 -29.62 7.91
C THR A 53 -9.83 -30.11 6.90
N TYR A 54 -8.54 -29.95 7.20
CA TYR A 54 -7.45 -30.37 6.30
C TYR A 54 -7.15 -31.88 6.40
N THR A 55 -7.35 -32.48 7.58
CA THR A 55 -6.91 -33.85 7.84
C THR A 55 -8.01 -34.89 7.67
N THR A 56 -9.23 -34.58 8.07
CA THR A 56 -10.36 -35.51 8.09
C THR A 56 -11.58 -35.00 7.31
N GLY A 57 -11.54 -33.78 6.78
CA GLY A 57 -12.68 -33.16 6.12
C GLY A 57 -13.79 -32.71 7.09
N ASP A 58 -13.51 -32.66 8.40
CA ASP A 58 -14.46 -32.18 9.40
C ASP A 58 -14.52 -30.63 9.39
N ASN A 59 -15.68 -30.13 8.97
CA ASN A 59 -15.95 -28.70 8.81
C ASN A 59 -16.73 -28.08 9.99
N THR A 60 -16.85 -28.79 11.11
CA THR A 60 -17.68 -28.36 12.27
C THR A 60 -17.30 -26.94 12.76
N ASN A 61 -16.02 -26.62 12.82
CA ASN A 61 -15.52 -25.33 13.26
C ASN A 61 -15.19 -24.35 12.11
N LEU A 62 -15.40 -24.76 10.86
CA LEU A 62 -15.04 -23.95 9.71
C LEU A 62 -16.04 -22.81 9.50
N VAL A 63 -15.57 -21.57 9.54
CA VAL A 63 -16.39 -20.44 9.07
C VAL A 63 -16.38 -20.44 7.55
N ALA A 64 -17.53 -20.65 6.91
CA ALA A 64 -17.60 -20.67 5.46
C ALA A 64 -17.07 -19.36 4.84
N THR A 65 -16.33 -19.45 3.75
CA THR A 65 -15.77 -18.26 3.09
C THR A 65 -16.86 -17.32 2.54
N ASP A 66 -18.05 -17.85 2.26
CA ASP A 66 -19.22 -17.02 1.93
C ASP A 66 -19.71 -16.22 3.13
N SER A 67 -19.70 -16.79 4.34
CA SER A 67 -20.01 -16.07 5.57
C SER A 67 -19.00 -14.96 5.85
N MET A 68 -17.71 -15.16 5.56
CA MET A 68 -16.69 -14.10 5.65
C MET A 68 -16.99 -12.95 4.71
N LYS A 69 -17.35 -13.23 3.45
CA LYS A 69 -17.76 -12.19 2.48
C LYS A 69 -18.96 -11.40 3.02
N ASN A 70 -19.99 -12.10 3.46
CA ASN A 70 -21.21 -11.48 3.97
C ASN A 70 -20.94 -10.66 5.23
N PHE A 71 -20.04 -11.13 6.12
CA PHE A 71 -19.58 -10.39 7.28
C PHE A 71 -18.91 -9.07 6.88
N ILE A 72 -17.91 -9.11 6.00
CA ILE A 72 -17.21 -7.92 5.51
C ILE A 72 -18.22 -6.90 4.95
N GLN A 73 -19.13 -7.34 4.07
CA GLN A 73 -20.11 -6.49 3.41
C GLN A 73 -21.07 -5.83 4.41
N ARG A 74 -21.59 -6.58 5.37
CA ARG A 74 -22.54 -6.05 6.38
C ARG A 74 -21.86 -5.12 7.37
N GLU A 75 -20.66 -5.52 7.85
CA GLU A 75 -19.96 -4.73 8.86
C GLU A 75 -19.34 -3.45 8.32
N THR A 76 -19.12 -3.34 7.02
CA THR A 76 -18.74 -2.10 6.38
C THR A 76 -19.75 -0.97 6.65
N ALA A 77 -21.06 -1.29 6.77
CA ALA A 77 -22.09 -0.31 7.13
C ALA A 77 -21.95 0.21 8.56
N ASN A 78 -21.37 -0.59 9.46
CA ASN A 78 -21.21 -0.26 10.89
C ASN A 78 -19.87 0.42 11.19
N PHE A 79 -18.96 0.48 10.22
CA PHE A 79 -17.66 1.14 10.40
C PHE A 79 -17.83 2.66 10.40
N PRO A 80 -17.40 3.37 11.48
CA PRO A 80 -17.60 4.81 11.56
C PRO A 80 -16.51 5.66 10.90
N GLY A 81 -15.34 5.05 10.58
CA GLY A 81 -14.16 5.74 10.09
C GLY A 81 -14.10 5.92 8.58
N TYR A 82 -12.96 6.46 8.09
CA TYR A 82 -12.71 6.73 6.67
C TYR A 82 -11.31 6.27 6.20
N ASP A 83 -10.51 5.66 7.08
CA ASP A 83 -9.17 5.15 6.79
C ASP A 83 -9.15 3.63 6.76
N LEU A 84 -8.20 3.06 6.02
CA LEU A 84 -8.07 1.61 5.86
C LEU A 84 -7.56 0.93 7.12
N GLU A 85 -6.69 1.60 7.85
CA GLU A 85 -6.06 1.10 9.06
C GLU A 85 -7.11 0.77 10.11
N SER A 86 -7.93 1.76 10.47
CA SER A 86 -9.04 1.58 11.41
C SER A 86 -10.09 0.60 10.88
N PHE A 87 -10.31 0.55 9.56
CA PHE A 87 -11.23 -0.39 8.94
C PHE A 87 -10.77 -1.84 9.10
N CYS A 88 -9.49 -2.10 8.84
CA CYS A 88 -8.91 -3.43 9.01
C CYS A 88 -8.98 -3.89 10.47
N ASP A 89 -8.58 -3.04 11.41
CA ASP A 89 -8.64 -3.38 12.85
C ASP A 89 -10.09 -3.60 13.33
N PHE A 90 -11.01 -2.73 12.92
CA PHE A 90 -12.43 -2.85 13.25
C PHE A 90 -13.01 -4.19 12.79
N LEU A 91 -12.80 -4.56 11.53
CA LEU A 91 -13.31 -5.83 11.01
C LEU A 91 -12.63 -7.03 11.68
N ALA A 92 -11.31 -6.97 11.89
CA ALA A 92 -10.56 -8.06 12.49
C ALA A 92 -11.01 -8.31 13.94
N ARG A 93 -11.11 -7.29 14.78
CA ARG A 93 -11.57 -7.43 16.17
C ARG A 93 -13.00 -7.90 16.23
N LYS A 94 -13.89 -7.36 15.41
CA LYS A 94 -15.30 -7.75 15.39
C LYS A 94 -15.48 -9.20 14.94
N PHE A 95 -14.69 -9.64 13.95
CA PHE A 95 -14.70 -11.04 13.52
C PHE A 95 -14.23 -11.99 14.62
N MET A 96 -13.11 -11.67 15.27
CA MET A 96 -12.55 -12.45 16.37
C MET A 96 -13.48 -12.51 17.59
N ALA A 97 -14.28 -11.46 17.83
CA ALA A 97 -15.31 -11.46 18.87
C ALA A 97 -16.53 -12.34 18.48
N THR A 98 -16.91 -12.35 17.20
CA THR A 98 -18.03 -13.13 16.69
C THR A 98 -17.70 -14.65 16.65
N TYR A 99 -16.44 -15.00 16.37
CA TYR A 99 -15.97 -16.38 16.25
C TYR A 99 -14.82 -16.65 17.23
N PRO A 100 -15.13 -16.89 18.53
CA PRO A 100 -14.11 -16.98 19.59
C PRO A 100 -13.15 -18.18 19.46
N HIS A 101 -13.50 -19.21 18.68
CA HIS A 101 -12.64 -20.36 18.39
C HIS A 101 -11.55 -20.06 17.35
N THR A 102 -11.59 -18.90 16.69
CA THR A 102 -10.56 -18.49 15.73
C THR A 102 -9.26 -18.15 16.45
N GLY A 103 -8.17 -18.82 16.10
CA GLY A 103 -6.85 -18.60 16.72
C GLY A 103 -6.17 -17.32 16.27
N GLY A 104 -6.41 -16.90 15.02
CA GLY A 104 -5.91 -15.65 14.51
C GLY A 104 -6.51 -15.24 13.17
N ILE A 105 -6.38 -13.97 12.86
CA ILE A 105 -6.87 -13.34 11.65
C ILE A 105 -5.81 -12.42 11.07
N GLN A 106 -5.61 -12.49 9.76
CA GLN A 106 -4.93 -11.45 9.00
C GLN A 106 -5.95 -10.81 8.07
N LEU A 107 -6.08 -9.50 8.19
CA LEU A 107 -7.00 -8.73 7.37
C LEU A 107 -6.21 -7.64 6.65
N SER A 108 -6.30 -7.65 5.33
CA SER A 108 -5.70 -6.61 4.50
C SER A 108 -6.74 -5.97 3.61
N ALA A 109 -6.56 -4.69 3.32
CA ALA A 109 -7.41 -3.95 2.42
C ALA A 109 -6.57 -3.07 1.49
N LYS A 110 -7.07 -2.92 0.24
CA LYS A 110 -6.58 -1.93 -0.72
C LYS A 110 -7.68 -0.91 -0.96
N GLN A 111 -7.33 0.35 -0.95
CA GLN A 111 -8.27 1.42 -1.25
C GLN A 111 -8.81 1.28 -2.68
N VAL A 112 -10.10 1.53 -2.87
CA VAL A 112 -10.69 1.82 -4.18
C VAL A 112 -11.00 3.32 -4.18
N PRO A 113 -10.04 4.16 -4.65
CA PRO A 113 -10.08 5.58 -4.39
C PRO A 113 -11.00 6.31 -5.36
N TYR A 114 -11.76 7.26 -4.81
CA TYR A 114 -12.60 8.20 -5.56
C TYR A 114 -12.28 9.64 -5.16
N THR A 115 -12.45 10.56 -6.10
CA THR A 115 -12.36 11.99 -5.86
C THR A 115 -13.57 12.70 -6.44
N GLY A 116 -14.01 13.78 -5.80
CA GLY A 116 -15.10 14.61 -6.32
C GLY A 116 -14.71 15.26 -7.65
N VAL A 117 -15.63 15.31 -8.61
CA VAL A 117 -15.41 15.94 -9.92
C VAL A 117 -15.40 17.47 -9.83
N ALA A 118 -15.94 18.03 -8.74
CA ALA A 118 -15.93 19.45 -8.39
C ALA A 118 -16.06 19.61 -6.87
N GLU A 119 -15.79 20.79 -6.35
CA GLU A 119 -16.04 21.12 -4.94
C GLU A 119 -17.53 21.05 -4.61
N GLY A 120 -17.88 20.47 -3.45
CA GLY A 120 -19.26 20.32 -2.99
C GLY A 120 -20.15 19.39 -3.86
N THR A 121 -19.55 18.58 -4.74
CA THR A 121 -20.27 17.69 -5.64
C THR A 121 -20.79 16.43 -4.95
N VAL A 122 -21.83 15.83 -5.51
CA VAL A 122 -22.27 14.45 -5.26
C VAL A 122 -21.83 13.48 -6.36
N ALA A 123 -21.03 13.95 -7.32
CA ALA A 123 -20.48 13.15 -8.41
C ALA A 123 -18.98 12.88 -8.16
N PHE A 124 -18.56 11.63 -8.34
CA PHE A 124 -17.21 11.17 -8.07
C PHE A 124 -16.66 10.36 -9.24
N ALA A 125 -15.37 10.46 -9.45
CA ALA A 125 -14.62 9.66 -10.42
C ALA A 125 -13.50 8.88 -9.71
N PRO A 126 -13.05 7.75 -10.28
CA PRO A 126 -11.85 7.07 -9.77
C PRO A 126 -10.67 8.05 -9.71
N SER A 127 -9.93 8.00 -8.60
CA SER A 127 -8.70 8.80 -8.42
C SER A 127 -7.54 8.21 -9.22
N GLY A 128 -6.36 8.86 -9.11
CA GLY A 128 -5.13 8.50 -9.81
C GLY A 128 -4.66 7.05 -9.64
N PRO A 129 -3.50 6.70 -10.22
CA PRO A 129 -3.04 5.31 -10.30
C PRO A 129 -2.58 4.73 -8.95
N ASP A 130 -2.15 5.57 -8.01
CA ASP A 130 -1.65 5.10 -6.72
C ASP A 130 -2.79 4.70 -5.78
N THR A 131 -2.56 3.60 -5.06
CA THR A 131 -3.56 2.97 -4.20
C THR A 131 -2.96 2.71 -2.81
N ALA A 132 -3.63 3.21 -1.77
CA ALA A 132 -3.26 2.91 -0.39
C ALA A 132 -3.67 1.49 0.00
N SER A 133 -2.90 0.89 0.90
CA SER A 133 -3.16 -0.42 1.50
C SER A 133 -2.90 -0.41 2.99
N ALA A 134 -3.58 -1.31 3.72
CA ALA A 134 -3.35 -1.57 5.13
C ALA A 134 -3.47 -3.06 5.41
N CYS A 135 -2.72 -3.55 6.38
CA CYS A 135 -2.78 -4.92 6.87
C CYS A 135 -2.67 -4.94 8.39
N VAL A 136 -3.49 -5.77 9.02
CA VAL A 136 -3.41 -6.06 10.46
C VAL A 136 -3.46 -7.56 10.68
N GLU A 137 -2.64 -8.04 11.60
CA GLU A 137 -2.72 -9.41 12.11
C GLU A 137 -3.02 -9.40 13.59
N LEU A 138 -4.11 -10.09 13.97
CA LEU A 138 -4.48 -10.32 15.36
C LEU A 138 -4.37 -11.81 15.68
N ARG A 139 -3.88 -12.11 16.88
CA ARG A 139 -3.79 -13.47 17.41
C ARG A 139 -4.49 -13.55 18.76
N ARG A 140 -5.15 -14.67 19.02
CA ARG A 140 -5.75 -14.94 20.32
C ARG A 140 -4.71 -15.57 21.25
N ASN A 141 -4.62 -15.00 22.44
CA ASN A 141 -3.81 -15.52 23.54
C ASN A 141 -4.71 -15.57 24.79
N GLY A 142 -5.27 -16.76 25.09
CA GLY A 142 -6.36 -16.88 26.05
C GLY A 142 -7.57 -16.05 25.64
N ASP A 143 -8.06 -15.19 26.54
CA ASP A 143 -9.18 -14.28 26.27
C ASP A 143 -8.75 -12.98 25.59
N ALA A 144 -7.43 -12.70 25.54
CA ALA A 144 -6.90 -11.48 24.94
C ALA A 144 -6.71 -11.60 23.43
N LEU A 145 -6.83 -10.45 22.73
CA LEU A 145 -6.42 -10.30 21.34
C LEU A 145 -5.15 -9.47 21.30
N GLU A 146 -4.07 -10.09 20.81
CA GLU A 146 -2.79 -9.44 20.60
C GLU A 146 -2.66 -9.01 19.15
N SER A 147 -2.24 -7.78 18.91
CA SER A 147 -1.86 -7.32 17.58
C SER A 147 -0.42 -7.74 17.32
N MET A 148 -0.23 -8.59 16.31
CA MET A 148 1.08 -9.16 15.97
C MET A 148 1.82 -8.32 14.95
N GLU A 149 1.08 -7.74 14.00
CA GLU A 149 1.64 -6.98 12.90
C GLU A 149 0.63 -5.91 12.47
N ALA A 150 1.15 -4.75 12.11
CA ALA A 150 0.40 -3.67 11.50
C ALA A 150 1.31 -2.97 10.49
N SER A 151 0.87 -2.92 9.26
CA SER A 151 1.59 -2.29 8.15
C SER A 151 0.65 -1.56 7.23
N SER A 152 1.18 -0.57 6.51
CA SER A 152 0.47 0.13 5.44
C SER A 152 1.38 0.35 4.25
N GLY A 153 0.81 0.74 3.12
CA GLY A 153 1.57 1.02 1.91
C GLY A 153 0.82 1.91 0.94
N ILE A 154 1.53 2.39 -0.06
CA ILE A 154 0.97 3.03 -1.26
C ILE A 154 1.69 2.47 -2.46
N HIS A 155 0.92 1.94 -3.41
CA HIS A 155 1.45 1.30 -4.60
C HIS A 155 0.95 1.96 -5.87
N GLY A 156 1.79 1.95 -6.91
CA GLY A 156 1.42 2.40 -8.24
C GLY A 156 1.68 3.88 -8.50
N PHE A 157 2.54 4.56 -7.74
CA PHE A 157 2.98 5.90 -8.14
C PHE A 157 3.61 5.87 -9.54
N ARG A 158 3.24 6.83 -10.35
CA ARG A 158 3.81 7.07 -11.68
C ARG A 158 4.31 8.52 -11.72
N LEU A 159 5.63 8.66 -11.63
CA LEU A 159 6.28 9.95 -11.47
C LEU A 159 7.10 10.27 -12.71
N LEU A 160 6.94 11.48 -13.23
CA LEU A 160 7.70 12.01 -14.36
C LEU A 160 8.30 13.36 -13.98
N ARG A 161 9.61 13.49 -14.12
CA ARG A 161 10.36 14.74 -13.98
C ARG A 161 11.05 15.05 -15.32
N LEU A 162 10.95 16.30 -15.78
CA LEU A 162 11.43 16.68 -17.11
C LEU A 162 12.95 16.86 -17.20
N GLY A 163 13.63 17.02 -16.07
CA GLY A 163 15.09 17.19 -15.99
C GLY A 163 15.57 17.12 -14.54
N GLY A 164 16.87 17.42 -14.30
CA GLY A 164 17.48 17.31 -12.97
C GLY A 164 17.74 15.86 -12.54
N SER A 165 17.86 14.94 -13.49
CA SER A 165 18.24 13.56 -13.23
C SER A 165 19.48 13.21 -14.07
N ALA A 166 20.55 12.83 -13.38
CA ALA A 166 21.79 12.36 -13.99
C ALA A 166 21.96 10.85 -13.74
N PHE A 167 22.78 10.22 -14.54
CA PHE A 167 23.35 8.90 -14.28
C PHE A 167 24.70 8.79 -14.99
N GLN A 168 25.79 8.90 -14.22
CA GLN A 168 27.15 8.98 -14.73
C GLN A 168 28.16 8.39 -13.74
N GLY A 169 29.38 8.11 -14.22
CA GLY A 169 30.46 7.63 -13.37
C GLY A 169 30.27 6.19 -12.88
N PHE A 170 29.38 5.40 -13.50
CA PHE A 170 29.17 4.00 -13.17
C PHE A 170 30.30 3.12 -13.72
N LEU A 171 30.43 1.90 -13.16
CA LEU A 171 31.42 0.92 -13.63
C LEU A 171 31.23 0.62 -15.11
N ARG A 172 32.35 0.63 -15.87
CA ARG A 172 32.35 0.29 -17.30
C ARG A 172 33.11 -0.98 -17.52
N ASP A 173 32.54 -1.88 -18.31
CA ASP A 173 33.10 -3.14 -18.70
C ASP A 173 32.72 -3.47 -20.16
N GLN A 174 33.03 -4.68 -20.61
CA GLN A 174 32.77 -5.13 -22.00
C GLN A 174 31.26 -5.19 -22.35
N TYR A 175 30.36 -5.15 -21.37
CA TYR A 175 28.91 -5.19 -21.57
C TYR A 175 28.28 -3.80 -21.49
N THR A 176 29.03 -2.76 -21.15
CA THR A 176 28.54 -1.42 -20.94
C THR A 176 28.32 -0.71 -22.27
N THR A 177 27.07 -0.46 -22.62
CA THR A 177 26.66 0.32 -23.79
C THR A 177 26.05 1.67 -23.42
N LEU A 178 25.63 1.85 -22.15
CA LEU A 178 24.99 3.08 -21.67
C LEU A 178 26.01 4.23 -21.62
N PRO A 179 25.74 5.39 -22.22
CA PRO A 179 26.57 6.59 -22.06
C PRO A 179 26.38 7.25 -20.70
N ASP A 180 27.31 8.11 -20.30
CA ASP A 180 27.07 9.03 -19.19
C ASP A 180 25.96 10.02 -19.54
N ILE A 181 25.03 10.21 -18.64
CA ILE A 181 23.88 11.08 -18.82
C ILE A 181 23.92 12.15 -17.72
N HIS A 182 24.10 13.40 -18.12
CA HIS A 182 24.20 14.53 -17.19
C HIS A 182 22.85 15.11 -16.82
N ASN A 183 21.89 15.05 -17.73
CA ASN A 183 20.52 15.53 -17.51
C ASN A 183 19.56 14.78 -18.42
N ARG A 184 18.48 14.26 -17.86
CA ARG A 184 17.43 13.55 -18.62
C ARG A 184 16.07 13.67 -17.95
N PRO A 185 14.97 13.50 -18.70
CA PRO A 185 13.69 13.19 -18.11
C PRO A 185 13.78 11.88 -17.31
N LEU A 186 13.14 11.86 -16.14
CA LEU A 186 13.06 10.67 -15.29
C LEU A 186 11.62 10.21 -15.16
N HIS A 187 11.32 9.03 -15.70
CA HIS A 187 10.05 8.34 -15.51
C HIS A 187 10.27 7.18 -14.54
N MET A 188 9.62 7.23 -13.38
CA MET A 188 9.79 6.29 -12.29
C MET A 188 8.43 5.80 -11.78
N TRP A 189 8.29 4.50 -11.62
CA TRP A 189 7.20 3.93 -10.84
C TRP A 189 7.73 3.60 -9.46
N LEU A 190 6.88 3.78 -8.43
CA LEU A 190 7.30 3.64 -7.04
C LEU A 190 6.18 2.99 -6.23
N ASP A 191 6.55 1.98 -5.48
CA ASP A 191 5.76 1.34 -4.44
C ASP A 191 6.44 1.53 -3.09
N LEU A 192 5.63 1.72 -2.05
CA LEU A 192 6.09 1.94 -0.67
C LEU A 192 5.27 1.08 0.27
N ASP A 193 5.97 0.43 1.21
CA ASP A 193 5.37 -0.26 2.35
C ASP A 193 6.08 0.20 3.62
N TRP A 194 5.35 0.31 4.73
CA TRP A 194 5.93 0.64 6.03
C TRP A 194 5.28 -0.13 7.18
N ASP A 195 6.08 -0.38 8.20
CA ASP A 195 5.65 -0.98 9.45
C ASP A 195 5.62 0.09 10.55
N TYR A 196 4.72 -0.08 11.51
CA TYR A 196 4.55 0.84 12.62
C TYR A 196 5.36 0.43 13.83
N VAL A 197 5.80 1.41 14.64
CA VAL A 197 6.55 1.18 15.89
C VAL A 197 5.73 0.39 16.93
N THR A 198 4.41 0.56 16.91
CA THR A 198 3.46 -0.20 17.73
C THR A 198 2.13 -0.34 16.99
N PRO A 199 1.34 -1.37 17.31
CA PRO A 199 -0.01 -1.51 16.75
C PRO A 199 -0.96 -0.35 17.09
N VAL A 200 -0.73 0.36 18.21
CA VAL A 200 -1.50 1.56 18.55
C VAL A 200 -1.16 2.72 17.63
N ALA A 201 0.12 2.83 17.21
CA ALA A 201 0.54 3.85 16.25
C ALA A 201 -0.15 3.69 14.89
N PHE A 202 -0.49 2.45 14.50
CA PHE A 202 -1.29 2.14 13.31
C PHE A 202 -2.67 2.82 13.36
N LEU A 203 -3.35 2.81 14.49
CA LEU A 203 -4.72 3.36 14.63
C LEU A 203 -4.74 4.87 14.84
N SER A 204 -3.68 5.46 15.42
CA SER A 204 -3.66 6.88 15.79
C SER A 204 -3.32 7.83 14.65
N GLN A 205 -2.98 7.31 13.47
CA GLN A 205 -2.36 8.08 12.39
C GLN A 205 -3.19 8.11 11.09
N GLY A 206 -4.51 8.05 11.15
CA GLY A 206 -5.45 7.91 10.02
C GLY A 206 -5.20 8.76 8.75
N GLN A 207 -4.12 9.52 8.69
CA GLN A 207 -3.72 10.30 7.51
C GLN A 207 -2.24 10.11 7.11
N VAL A 208 -1.57 9.06 7.59
CA VAL A 208 -0.16 8.79 7.20
C VAL A 208 -0.02 8.72 5.69
N ALA A 209 -0.92 8.01 5.02
CA ALA A 209 -0.88 7.88 3.56
C ALA A 209 -0.94 9.24 2.82
N ALA A 210 -1.73 10.20 3.29
CA ALA A 210 -1.78 11.53 2.70
C ALA A 210 -0.45 12.30 2.90
N GLY A 211 0.13 12.19 4.10
CA GLY A 211 1.45 12.74 4.40
C GLY A 211 2.55 12.13 3.52
N VAL A 212 2.53 10.81 3.35
CA VAL A 212 3.47 10.09 2.48
C VAL A 212 3.34 10.54 1.03
N ARG A 213 2.12 10.66 0.48
CA ARG A 213 1.91 11.17 -0.89
C ARG A 213 2.55 12.55 -1.08
N ARG A 214 2.32 13.45 -0.13
CA ARG A 214 2.94 14.79 -0.17
C ARG A 214 4.47 14.70 -0.16
N MET A 215 5.06 13.91 0.72
CA MET A 215 6.52 13.72 0.81
C MET A 215 7.11 13.13 -0.47
N VAL A 216 6.42 12.17 -1.11
CA VAL A 216 6.85 11.61 -2.41
C VAL A 216 6.96 12.72 -3.44
N HIS A 217 5.94 13.56 -3.57
CA HIS A 217 5.96 14.67 -4.54
C HIS A 217 7.04 15.70 -4.20
N GLU A 218 7.15 16.11 -2.93
CA GLU A 218 8.15 17.06 -2.48
C GLU A 218 9.58 16.59 -2.77
N VAL A 219 9.92 15.36 -2.35
CA VAL A 219 11.27 14.80 -2.55
C VAL A 219 11.58 14.63 -4.03
N PHE A 220 10.61 14.16 -4.81
CA PHE A 220 10.83 13.88 -6.23
C PHE A 220 11.23 15.11 -7.06
N HIS A 221 10.85 16.32 -6.64
CA HIS A 221 11.21 17.56 -7.36
C HIS A 221 12.20 18.46 -6.63
N SER A 222 12.57 18.17 -5.38
CA SER A 222 13.29 19.11 -4.51
C SER A 222 14.80 19.21 -4.78
N PHE A 223 15.39 18.25 -5.52
CA PHE A 223 16.84 18.21 -5.74
C PHE A 223 17.19 17.54 -7.08
N GLU A 224 18.40 17.85 -7.58
CA GLU A 224 18.99 17.15 -8.72
C GLU A 224 19.55 15.80 -8.26
N SER A 225 19.11 14.71 -8.87
CA SER A 225 19.50 13.37 -8.47
C SER A 225 20.53 12.74 -9.40
N GLY A 226 21.55 12.13 -8.80
CA GLY A 226 22.55 11.32 -9.52
C GLY A 226 22.10 9.90 -9.85
N SER A 227 21.01 9.44 -9.22
CA SER A 227 20.42 8.12 -9.44
C SER A 227 19.03 8.00 -8.80
N ILE A 228 18.26 6.99 -9.20
CA ILE A 228 16.98 6.63 -8.55
C ILE A 228 17.22 6.14 -7.11
N GLN A 229 18.32 5.44 -6.87
CA GLN A 229 18.72 5.00 -5.53
C GLN A 229 18.83 6.18 -4.56
N GLN A 230 19.39 7.31 -5.01
CA GLN A 230 19.46 8.52 -4.20
C GLN A 230 18.05 9.08 -3.93
N VAL A 231 17.14 9.05 -4.89
CA VAL A 231 15.75 9.52 -4.70
C VAL A 231 15.04 8.70 -3.63
N ILE A 232 15.07 7.36 -3.73
CA ILE A 232 14.40 6.49 -2.73
C ILE A 232 15.06 6.57 -1.36
N TYR A 233 16.38 6.79 -1.28
CA TYR A 233 17.09 6.99 -0.02
C TYR A 233 16.65 8.29 0.68
N GLN A 234 16.61 9.41 -0.04
CA GLN A 234 16.16 10.70 0.49
C GLN A 234 14.70 10.64 0.96
N LEU A 235 13.83 9.98 0.17
CA LEU A 235 12.44 9.79 0.53
C LEU A 235 12.29 8.96 1.81
N GLY A 236 12.92 7.80 1.88
CA GLY A 236 12.84 6.94 3.06
C GLY A 236 13.40 7.59 4.32
N THR A 237 14.52 8.31 4.20
CA THR A 237 15.12 9.08 5.30
C THR A 237 14.17 10.17 5.79
N LYS A 238 13.56 10.95 4.88
CA LYS A 238 12.59 11.99 5.23
C LYS A 238 11.36 11.39 5.92
N MET A 239 10.82 10.27 5.42
CA MET A 239 9.67 9.61 6.03
C MET A 239 9.97 9.15 7.46
N LEU A 240 11.11 8.49 7.70
CA LEU A 240 11.50 8.09 9.05
C LEU A 240 11.71 9.29 9.98
N ALA A 241 12.24 10.40 9.48
CA ALA A 241 12.44 11.61 10.27
C ALA A 241 11.12 12.29 10.66
N GLU A 242 10.19 12.43 9.71
CA GLU A 242 8.98 13.24 9.90
C GLU A 242 7.76 12.45 10.41
N ILE A 243 7.78 11.09 10.31
CA ILE A 243 6.68 10.25 10.77
C ILE A 243 7.18 9.30 11.88
N PRO A 244 7.16 9.74 13.16
CA PRO A 244 7.66 8.94 14.28
C PRO A 244 6.95 7.59 14.46
N ALA A 245 5.74 7.46 13.94
CA ALA A 245 4.95 6.24 14.00
C ALA A 245 5.51 5.08 13.14
N ILE A 246 6.39 5.38 12.17
CA ILE A 246 7.00 4.38 11.27
C ILE A 246 8.29 3.85 11.89
N SER A 247 8.44 2.52 11.96
CA SER A 247 9.66 1.83 12.40
C SER A 247 10.55 1.38 11.25
N GLU A 248 9.94 0.89 10.17
CA GLU A 248 10.60 0.43 8.96
C GLU A 248 9.86 0.92 7.73
N ILE A 249 10.60 1.24 6.67
CA ILE A 249 10.04 1.54 5.35
C ILE A 249 10.76 0.74 4.30
N HIS A 250 10.00 0.16 3.39
CA HIS A 250 10.48 -0.49 2.18
C HIS A 250 10.01 0.30 0.95
N LEU A 251 10.94 0.58 0.04
CA LEU A 251 10.67 1.29 -1.20
C LEU A 251 11.11 0.41 -2.37
N GLU A 252 10.26 0.22 -3.35
CA GLU A 252 10.58 -0.42 -4.61
C GLU A 252 10.32 0.54 -5.77
N ALA A 253 11.38 0.88 -6.49
CA ALA A 253 11.31 1.78 -7.64
C ALA A 253 11.64 1.04 -8.93
N ASN A 254 10.95 1.41 -10.00
CA ASN A 254 11.20 0.92 -11.35
C ASN A 254 11.59 2.09 -12.25
N ASN A 255 12.77 1.98 -12.87
CA ASN A 255 13.20 2.93 -13.88
C ASN A 255 12.48 2.59 -15.21
N ARG A 256 11.52 3.42 -15.59
CA ARG A 256 10.77 3.25 -16.84
C ARG A 256 11.46 4.03 -17.94
N THR A 257 12.27 3.31 -18.73
CA THR A 257 12.97 3.88 -19.87
C THR A 257 12.11 3.87 -21.12
N TRP A 258 12.29 4.89 -21.94
CA TRP A 258 11.68 5.03 -23.26
C TRP A 258 12.77 5.28 -24.31
N ASP A 259 12.46 5.02 -25.56
CA ASP A 259 13.38 5.36 -26.65
C ASP A 259 13.09 6.79 -27.12
N THR A 260 14.14 7.55 -27.35
CA THR A 260 14.02 8.89 -27.93
C THR A 260 13.77 8.77 -29.42
N ILE A 261 12.70 9.37 -29.90
CA ILE A 261 12.35 9.41 -31.33
C ILE A 261 12.87 10.69 -31.98
N VAL A 262 12.67 11.83 -31.31
CA VAL A 262 13.12 13.14 -31.78
C VAL A 262 13.57 13.95 -30.59
N GLU A 263 14.72 14.63 -30.73
CA GLU A 263 15.15 15.69 -29.80
C GLU A 263 15.46 16.96 -30.58
N ARG A 264 15.06 18.12 -30.02
CA ARG A 264 15.37 19.44 -30.57
C ARG A 264 16.03 20.28 -29.46
N GLY A 265 17.32 20.07 -29.27
CA GLY A 265 18.05 20.65 -28.17
C GLY A 265 17.47 20.25 -26.83
N ASP A 266 17.56 21.11 -25.83
CA ASP A 266 17.02 20.89 -24.47
C ASP A 266 15.54 21.24 -24.33
N GLN A 267 14.88 21.64 -25.42
CA GLN A 267 13.53 22.22 -25.36
C GLN A 267 12.42 21.24 -25.68
N LEU A 268 12.68 20.26 -26.53
CA LEU A 268 11.64 19.34 -27.00
C LEU A 268 12.20 17.94 -27.21
N GLY A 269 11.55 16.96 -26.60
CA GLY A 269 11.77 15.55 -26.87
C GLY A 269 10.47 14.80 -27.18
N VAL A 270 10.51 13.88 -28.12
CA VAL A 270 9.44 12.93 -28.38
C VAL A 270 9.98 11.53 -28.07
N TYR A 271 9.26 10.80 -27.26
CA TYR A 271 9.67 9.51 -26.71
C TYR A 271 8.61 8.45 -26.99
N THR A 272 9.02 7.16 -27.01
CA THR A 272 8.07 6.03 -27.02
C THR A 272 7.37 5.91 -25.65
N ASP A 273 6.36 5.03 -25.56
CA ASP A 273 5.89 4.58 -24.25
C ASP A 273 6.98 3.78 -23.51
N ALA A 274 7.01 3.90 -22.20
CA ALA A 274 7.96 3.18 -21.37
C ALA A 274 7.66 1.67 -21.36
N ARG A 275 8.63 0.85 -21.75
CA ARG A 275 8.48 -0.60 -21.96
C ARG A 275 9.60 -1.39 -21.29
N PRO A 276 9.36 -2.70 -21.00
CA PRO A 276 10.43 -3.60 -20.55
C PRO A 276 11.55 -3.73 -21.58
N PRO A 277 12.79 -4.07 -21.13
CA PRO A 277 13.16 -4.28 -19.72
C PRO A 277 13.32 -2.98 -18.95
N TYR A 278 13.20 -3.06 -17.61
CA TYR A 278 13.37 -1.91 -16.72
C TYR A 278 14.24 -2.26 -15.50
N GLY A 279 14.95 -1.25 -14.96
CA GLY A 279 15.70 -1.39 -13.72
C GLY A 279 14.74 -1.51 -12.53
N CYS A 280 14.99 -2.47 -11.65
CA CYS A 280 14.27 -2.68 -10.41
C CYS A 280 15.21 -2.35 -9.25
N LEU A 281 14.80 -1.47 -8.35
CA LEU A 281 15.62 -0.91 -7.29
C LEU A 281 14.84 -0.95 -5.98
N GLY A 282 15.37 -1.66 -4.99
CA GLY A 282 14.75 -1.80 -3.68
C GLY A 282 15.62 -1.21 -2.57
N LEU A 283 14.99 -0.64 -1.54
CA LEU A 283 15.65 -0.13 -0.35
C LEU A 283 14.75 -0.35 0.86
N THR A 284 15.34 -0.86 1.95
CA THR A 284 14.68 -0.93 3.26
C THR A 284 15.48 -0.09 4.23
N LEU A 285 14.82 0.82 4.93
CA LEU A 285 15.39 1.63 6.00
C LEU A 285 14.64 1.38 7.31
N ARG A 286 15.36 1.41 8.41
CA ARG A 286 14.86 1.23 9.77
C ARG A 286 15.24 2.41 10.64
N ARG A 287 14.39 2.65 11.64
CA ARG A 287 14.70 3.61 12.72
C ARG A 287 15.71 3.03 13.67
#